data_08a84d5863897b3676d97fd8e573ce37
#
_entry.id   08a84d5863897b3676d97fd8e573ce37
#
_cell.length_a   1.000
_cell.length_b   1.000
_cell.length_c   1.000
_cell.angle_alpha   90.00
_cell.angle_beta   90.00
_cell.angle_gamma   90.00
#
_symmetry.space_group_name_H-M   'P 1'
#
loop_
_entity.id
_entity.type
_entity.pdbx_description
1 polymer ?
#
loop_
_entity_poly.entity_id
_entity_poly.type
_entity_poly.pdbx_seq_one_letter_code
_entity_poly.pdbx_strand_id
1 'polypeptide(L)' 'MIFENIRNLREEHEKKQQELAAYLHVKQTTYSKYELGKINIPVEVFIALADYYNVSVDYLLGREHSKK' A
#
# COMPACT_ATOMS: atom_id res chain seq x y z
N MET A 1 -11.85 5.62 -1.18
CA MET A 1 -11.87 4.22 -1.63
C MET A 1 -10.81 3.43 -0.90
N ILE A 2 -11.13 2.25 -0.42
CA ILE A 2 -10.19 1.40 0.32
C ILE A 2 -9.61 0.35 -0.63
N PHE A 3 -8.28 0.25 -0.64
CA PHE A 3 -7.58 -0.78 -1.39
C PHE A 3 -7.04 -1.81 -0.39
N GLU A 4 -7.87 -2.80 -0.09
CA GLU A 4 -7.62 -3.76 0.98
C GLU A 4 -6.32 -4.53 0.83
N ASN A 5 -5.87 -4.75 -0.40
CA ASN A 5 -4.64 -5.51 -0.64
C ASN A 5 -3.41 -4.79 -0.08
N ILE A 6 -3.43 -3.47 0.03
CA ILE A 6 -2.32 -2.72 0.61
C ILE A 6 -2.14 -3.11 2.08
N ARG A 7 -3.23 -3.09 2.84
CA ARG A 7 -3.20 -3.48 4.24
C ARG A 7 -2.89 -4.98 4.39
N ASN A 8 -3.52 -5.81 3.56
CA ASN A 8 -3.33 -7.25 3.63
C ASN A 8 -1.86 -7.63 3.40
N LEU A 9 -1.21 -7.02 2.42
CA LEU A 9 0.21 -7.27 2.17
C LEU A 9 1.08 -6.82 3.34
N ARG A 10 0.76 -5.67 3.93
CA ARG A 10 1.51 -5.20 5.07
C ARG A 10 1.42 -6.20 6.22
N GLU A 11 0.22 -6.70 6.50
CA GLU A 11 0.00 -7.67 7.57
C GLU A 11 0.65 -9.02 7.26
N GLU A 12 0.56 -9.47 6.01
CA GLU A 12 1.22 -10.71 5.58
C GLU A 12 2.73 -10.66 5.78
N HIS A 13 3.33 -9.50 5.54
CA HIS A 13 4.77 -9.31 5.69
C HIS A 13 5.17 -8.88 7.09
N GLU A 14 4.21 -8.85 8.02
CA GLU A 14 4.44 -8.49 9.42
C GLU A 14 5.10 -7.11 9.57
N LYS A 15 4.68 -6.17 8.74
CA LYS A 15 5.21 -4.80 8.76
C LYS A 15 4.28 -3.87 9.52
N LYS A 16 4.86 -2.86 10.14
CA LYS A 16 4.09 -1.82 10.83
C LYS A 16 3.84 -0.66 9.89
N GLN A 17 2.76 0.09 10.15
CA GLN A 17 2.44 1.26 9.33
C GLN A 17 3.59 2.27 9.28
N GLN A 18 4.29 2.47 10.40
CA GLN A 18 5.41 3.41 10.42
C GLN A 18 6.58 2.97 9.56
N GLU A 19 6.76 1.66 9.36
CA GLU A 19 7.80 1.16 8.45
C GLU A 19 7.48 1.54 7.01
N LEU A 20 6.23 1.38 6.60
CA LEU A 20 5.80 1.75 5.26
C LEU A 20 5.80 3.27 5.07
N ALA A 21 5.40 4.01 6.10
CA ALA A 21 5.44 5.46 6.05
C ALA A 21 6.88 5.96 5.83
N ALA A 22 7.83 5.36 6.56
CA ALA A 22 9.24 5.71 6.39
C ALA A 22 9.74 5.38 4.99
N TYR A 23 9.38 4.20 4.48
CA TYR A 23 9.77 3.81 3.13
C TYR A 23 9.24 4.79 2.08
N LEU A 24 8.00 5.24 2.26
CA LEU A 24 7.33 6.15 1.33
C LEU A 24 7.66 7.62 1.57
N HIS A 25 8.41 7.94 2.62
CA HIS A 25 8.76 9.31 3.00
C HIS A 25 7.53 10.17 3.30
N VAL A 26 6.54 9.56 3.97
CA VAL A 26 5.34 10.27 4.41
C VAL A 26 5.17 10.08 5.91
N LYS A 27 4.30 10.88 6.53
CA LYS A 27 3.98 10.71 7.94
C LYS A 27 3.15 9.47 8.15
N GLN A 28 3.28 8.83 9.32
CA GLN A 28 2.47 7.66 9.64
C GLN A 28 0.97 7.96 9.55
N THR A 29 0.55 9.15 9.98
CA THR A 29 -0.86 9.54 9.88
C THR A 29 -1.33 9.59 8.43
N THR A 30 -0.46 10.06 7.52
CA THR A 30 -0.78 10.07 6.08
C THR A 30 -0.91 8.65 5.55
N TYR A 31 0.05 7.78 5.90
CA TYR A 31 -0.01 6.39 5.44
C TYR A 31 -1.28 5.70 5.98
N SER A 32 -1.60 5.94 7.25
CA SER A 32 -2.81 5.36 7.85
C SER A 32 -4.07 5.77 7.07
N LYS A 33 -4.13 7.03 6.62
CA LYS A 33 -5.25 7.49 5.82
C LYS A 33 -5.33 6.81 4.46
N TYR A 34 -4.18 6.41 3.90
CA TYR A 34 -4.18 5.62 2.66
C TYR A 34 -4.90 4.29 2.88
N GLU A 35 -4.57 3.58 3.96
CA GLU A 35 -5.20 2.29 4.26
C GLU A 35 -6.69 2.44 4.58
N LEU A 36 -7.07 3.54 5.21
CA LEU A 36 -8.47 3.80 5.59
C LEU A 36 -9.31 4.37 4.45
N GLY A 37 -8.69 4.69 3.33
CA GLY A 37 -9.41 5.25 2.19
C GLY A 37 -9.89 6.68 2.41
N LYS A 38 -9.27 7.40 3.35
CA LYS A 38 -9.67 8.77 3.68
C LYS A 38 -9.10 9.82 2.76
N ILE A 39 -8.00 9.51 2.07
CA ILE A 39 -7.38 10.41 1.10
C ILE A 39 -6.98 9.59 -0.12
N ASN A 40 -6.83 10.27 -1.24
CA ASN A 40 -6.39 9.63 -2.46
C ASN A 40 -4.93 9.22 -2.35
N ILE A 41 -4.60 8.06 -2.91
CA ILE A 41 -3.23 7.56 -2.95
C ILE A 41 -2.60 8.00 -4.27
N PRO A 42 -1.49 8.75 -4.24
CA PRO A 42 -0.80 9.12 -5.48
C PRO A 42 -0.31 7.89 -6.23
N VAL A 43 -0.24 8.00 -7.55
CA VAL A 43 0.23 6.91 -8.41
C VAL A 43 1.63 6.44 -7.99
N GLU A 44 2.51 7.38 -7.63
CA GLU A 44 3.88 7.06 -7.22
C GLU A 44 3.90 6.15 -5.99
N VAL A 45 2.92 6.30 -5.09
CA VAL A 45 2.82 5.46 -3.90
C VAL A 45 2.44 4.04 -4.30
N PHE A 46 1.50 3.88 -5.23
CA PHE A 46 1.16 2.54 -5.75
C PHE A 46 2.38 1.86 -6.36
N ILE A 47 3.14 2.59 -7.17
CA ILE A 47 4.34 2.04 -7.82
C ILE A 47 5.36 1.63 -6.76
N ALA A 48 5.60 2.49 -5.77
CA ALA A 48 6.56 2.19 -4.70
C ALA A 48 6.14 0.97 -3.88
N LEU A 49 4.85 0.85 -3.56
CA LEU A 49 4.36 -0.30 -2.81
C LEU A 49 4.43 -1.59 -3.64
N ALA A 50 4.12 -1.50 -4.93
CA ALA A 50 4.26 -2.65 -5.83
C ALA A 50 5.70 -3.15 -5.87
N ASP A 51 6.65 -2.22 -5.95
CA ASP A 51 8.07 -2.58 -5.92
C ASP A 51 8.47 -3.17 -4.56
N TYR A 52 7.98 -2.57 -3.49
CA TYR A 52 8.32 -3.01 -2.13
C TYR A 52 7.89 -4.46 -1.89
N TYR A 53 6.69 -4.81 -2.34
CA TYR A 53 6.12 -6.15 -2.13
C TYR A 53 6.34 -7.08 -3.31
N ASN A 54 6.94 -6.60 -4.40
CA ASN A 54 7.16 -7.37 -5.61
C ASN A 54 5.85 -7.94 -6.16
N VAL A 55 4.87 -7.07 -6.28
CA VAL A 55 3.56 -7.39 -6.86
C VAL A 55 3.23 -6.36 -7.94
N SER A 56 2.18 -6.62 -8.71
CA SER A 56 1.73 -5.65 -9.71
C SER A 56 0.91 -4.54 -9.07
N VAL A 57 0.88 -3.37 -9.72
CA VAL A 57 -0.02 -2.30 -9.31
C VAL A 57 -1.47 -2.76 -9.45
N ASP A 58 -1.79 -3.54 -10.47
CA ASP A 58 -3.15 -4.08 -10.66
C ASP A 58 -3.58 -4.92 -9.48
N TYR A 59 -2.67 -5.70 -8.89
CA TYR A 59 -2.99 -6.46 -7.69
C TYR A 59 -3.35 -5.51 -6.53
N LEU A 60 -2.57 -4.44 -6.36
CA LEU A 60 -2.84 -3.47 -5.29
C LEU A 60 -4.20 -2.79 -5.49
N LEU A 61 -4.58 -2.57 -6.73
CA LEU A 61 -5.87 -1.95 -7.06
C LEU A 61 -7.05 -2.92 -6.96
N GLY A 62 -6.77 -4.21 -6.75
CA GLY A 62 -7.80 -5.23 -6.68
C GLY A 62 -8.29 -5.70 -8.03
N ARG A 63 -7.54 -5.42 -9.10
CA ARG A 63 -7.92 -5.80 -10.47
C ARG A 63 -7.37 -7.15 -10.90
N GLU A 64 -6.42 -7.69 -10.14
CA GLU A 64 -5.86 -9.02 -10.36
C GLU A 64 -5.95 -9.82 -9.07
N HIS A 65 -6.14 -11.13 -9.20
CA HIS A 65 -6.15 -12.03 -8.05
C HIS A 65 -4.77 -12.62 -7.79
N SER A 66 -3.92 -12.66 -8.80
CA SER A 66 -2.55 -13.15 -8.68
C SER A 66 -1.64 -11.97 -8.33
N LYS A 67 -0.70 -12.19 -7.41
CA LYS A 67 0.24 -11.14 -6.99
C LYS A 67 1.24 -10.76 -8.08
N LYS A 68 1.42 -11.60 -9.07
CA LYS A 68 2.30 -11.32 -10.21
C LYS A 68 1.63 -11.70 -11.50
#